data_7351663210638baa2d9a33509f58ef6e
#
_entry.id   7351663210638baa2d9a33509f58ef6e
#
_cell.length_a   1.000
_cell.length_b   1.000
_cell.length_c   1.000
_cell.angle_alpha   90.00
_cell.angle_beta   90.00
_cell.angle_gamma   90.00
#
_symmetry.space_group_name_H-M   'P 1'
#
loop_
_entity.id
_entity.type
_entity.pdbx_description
1 polymer ?
#
loop_
_entity_poly.entity_id
_entity_poly.type
_entity_poly.pdbx_seq_one_letter_code
_entity_poly.pdbx_strand_id
1 'polypeptide(L)'
;MKKILFALLLVSYLGFSQNANTSYDAIEKSENQYKNDLEKSIVKNIDFTNIGPSVMSGRVTDLEVNPENTTEFYVAYASGGLWHTINNGTTFNPIMDTSITQNIGDFDVD
;
A
#
# COMPACT_ATOMS: atom_id res chain seq x y z
N MET A 1 19.82 -4.53 48.42
CA MET A 1 19.78 -5.21 47.10
C MET A 1 18.34 -5.55 46.66
N LYS A 2 17.49 -6.18 47.48
CA LYS A 2 16.09 -6.53 47.09
C LYS A 2 15.20 -5.31 46.69
N LYS A 3 15.39 -4.16 47.34
CA LYS A 3 14.62 -2.93 47.05
C LYS A 3 15.00 -2.30 45.71
N ILE A 4 16.25 -2.42 45.27
CA ILE A 4 16.75 -1.92 44.00
C ILE A 4 16.25 -2.80 42.83
N LEU A 5 16.17 -4.12 43.04
CA LEU A 5 15.64 -5.06 42.08
C LEU A 5 14.14 -4.82 41.82
N PHE A 6 13.39 -4.45 42.85
CA PHE A 6 11.97 -4.15 42.77
C PHE A 6 11.73 -2.81 42.04
N ALA A 7 12.58 -1.81 42.25
CA ALA A 7 12.53 -0.55 41.52
C ALA A 7 12.86 -0.70 40.02
N LEU A 8 13.84 -1.57 39.68
CA LEU A 8 14.16 -1.91 38.30
C LEU A 8 13.02 -2.64 37.57
N LEU A 9 12.29 -3.52 38.26
CA LEU A 9 11.11 -4.21 37.73
C LEU A 9 9.93 -3.24 37.46
N LEU A 10 9.78 -2.18 38.27
CA LEU A 10 8.75 -1.14 38.08
C LEU A 10 9.06 -0.25 36.88
N VAL A 11 10.32 0.02 36.55
CA VAL A 11 10.71 0.85 35.41
C VAL A 11 10.40 0.15 34.08
N SER A 12 10.48 -1.17 34.01
CA SER A 12 10.11 -1.93 32.80
C SER A 12 8.60 -1.91 32.50
N TYR A 13 7.74 -1.56 33.49
CA TYR A 13 6.29 -1.42 33.31
C TYR A 13 5.91 -0.08 32.67
N LEU A 14 6.84 0.88 32.58
CA LEU A 14 6.64 2.17 31.94
C LEU A 14 7.01 2.15 30.42
N GLY A 15 7.14 0.97 29.84
CA GLY A 15 7.23 0.79 28.39
C GLY A 15 5.93 1.29 27.76
N PHE A 16 5.91 2.54 27.34
CA PHE A 16 4.83 3.08 26.53
C PHE A 16 4.84 2.33 25.21
N SER A 17 3.90 1.41 25.05
CA SER A 17 3.53 0.93 23.72
C SER A 17 3.05 2.15 22.95
N GLN A 18 3.76 2.53 21.91
CA GLN A 18 3.28 3.54 20.98
C GLN A 18 2.00 3.00 20.34
N ASN A 19 0.87 3.56 20.73
CA ASN A 19 -0.35 3.39 19.97
C ASN A 19 -0.14 4.10 18.63
N ALA A 20 0.30 3.33 17.65
CA ALA A 20 0.29 3.77 16.25
C ALA A 20 -1.17 3.79 15.76
N ASN A 21 -1.97 4.66 16.34
CA ASN A 21 -3.33 4.88 15.89
C ASN A 21 -3.26 5.97 14.80
N THR A 22 -2.99 5.54 13.56
CA THR A 22 -3.07 6.43 12.41
C THR A 22 -4.55 6.68 12.15
N SER A 23 -5.07 7.83 12.59
CA SER A 23 -6.44 8.23 12.33
C SER A 23 -6.65 8.49 10.84
N TYR A 24 -7.88 8.31 10.35
CA TYR A 24 -8.26 8.65 8.99
C TYR A 24 -7.88 10.10 8.63
N ASP A 25 -8.13 11.04 9.53
CA ASP A 25 -7.77 12.45 9.34
C ASP A 25 -6.26 12.67 9.15
N ALA A 26 -5.42 11.88 9.83
CA ALA A 26 -3.98 11.97 9.66
C ALA A 26 -3.53 11.45 8.29
N ILE A 27 -4.18 10.42 7.77
CA ILE A 27 -3.94 9.87 6.43
C ILE A 27 -4.36 10.89 5.38
N GLU A 28 -5.56 11.42 5.46
CA GLU A 28 -6.10 12.43 4.54
C GLU A 28 -5.22 13.70 4.51
N LYS A 29 -4.78 14.15 5.68
CA LYS A 29 -3.86 15.29 5.79
C LYS A 29 -2.54 15.02 5.10
N SER A 30 -1.98 13.82 5.27
CA SER A 30 -0.70 13.43 4.62
C SER A 30 -0.86 13.37 3.11
N GLU A 31 -1.97 12.85 2.62
CA GLU A 31 -2.27 12.78 1.19
C GLU A 31 -2.39 14.17 0.57
N ASN A 32 -3.13 15.06 1.23
CA ASN A 32 -3.30 16.43 0.78
C ASN A 32 -1.96 17.19 0.80
N GLN A 33 -1.12 16.95 1.79
CA GLN A 33 0.23 17.50 1.85
C GLN A 33 1.08 16.99 0.68
N TYR A 34 1.08 15.69 0.43
CA TYR A 34 1.80 15.09 -0.69
C TYR A 34 1.38 15.69 -2.04
N LYS A 35 0.07 15.83 -2.30
CA LYS A 35 -0.45 16.46 -3.52
C LYS A 35 0.02 17.90 -3.67
N ASN A 36 -0.02 18.68 -2.59
CA ASN A 36 0.46 20.07 -2.58
C ASN A 36 1.98 20.17 -2.83
N ASP A 37 2.75 19.26 -2.27
CA ASP A 37 4.20 19.24 -2.43
C ASP A 37 4.58 18.82 -3.86
N LEU A 38 3.82 17.88 -4.45
CA LEU A 38 3.98 17.48 -5.84
C LEU A 38 3.72 18.65 -6.79
N GLU A 39 2.64 19.42 -6.57
CA GLU A 39 2.29 20.60 -7.37
C GLU A 39 3.37 21.71 -7.31
N LYS A 40 4.06 21.83 -6.20
CA LYS A 40 5.15 22.78 -6.00
C LYS A 40 6.52 22.25 -6.45
N SER A 41 6.59 20.97 -6.78
CA SER A 41 7.84 20.32 -7.17
C SER A 41 8.37 20.89 -8.49
N ILE A 42 9.68 21.08 -8.57
CA ILE A 42 10.36 21.47 -9.80
C ILE A 42 10.30 20.38 -10.88
N VAL A 43 10.00 19.14 -10.49
CA VAL A 43 9.90 17.97 -11.37
C VAL A 43 8.46 17.59 -11.72
N LYS A 44 7.47 18.40 -11.35
CA LYS A 44 6.04 18.10 -11.57
C LYS A 44 5.64 17.86 -13.03
N ASN A 45 6.41 18.43 -13.97
CA ASN A 45 6.17 18.29 -15.40
C ASN A 45 7.07 17.23 -16.06
N ILE A 46 7.77 16.43 -15.27
CA ILE A 46 8.61 15.35 -15.78
C ILE A 46 7.80 14.04 -15.65
N ASP A 47 7.51 13.44 -16.79
CA ASP A 47 6.85 12.14 -16.82
C ASP A 47 7.85 11.06 -16.44
N PHE A 48 7.59 10.38 -15.31
CA PHE A 48 8.36 9.22 -14.89
C PHE A 48 7.68 7.97 -15.42
N THR A 49 8.43 7.16 -16.14
CA THR A 49 7.96 5.82 -16.54
C THR A 49 8.45 4.81 -15.52
N ASN A 50 7.54 4.05 -14.96
CA ASN A 50 7.90 2.93 -14.10
C ASN A 50 8.62 1.86 -14.94
N ILE A 51 9.89 1.63 -14.64
CA ILE A 51 10.73 0.62 -15.33
C ILE A 51 10.87 -0.67 -14.53
N GLY A 52 10.18 -0.79 -13.41
CA GLY A 52 10.17 -1.99 -12.59
C GLY A 52 10.15 -1.71 -11.08
N PRO A 53 10.05 -2.74 -10.30
CA PRO A 53 10.12 -4.15 -10.68
C PRO A 53 8.92 -4.58 -11.54
N SER A 54 9.19 -5.32 -12.61
CA SER A 54 8.16 -5.88 -13.50
C SER A 54 7.61 -7.22 -12.99
N VAL A 55 8.03 -7.62 -11.80
CA VAL A 55 7.61 -8.86 -11.15
C VAL A 55 6.68 -8.51 -10.00
N MET A 56 5.47 -8.98 -10.10
CA MET A 56 4.46 -8.91 -9.04
C MET A 56 4.97 -9.66 -7.81
N SER A 57 4.85 -9.06 -6.64
CA SER A 57 5.37 -9.64 -5.39
C SER A 57 4.24 -9.82 -4.39
N GLY A 58 4.29 -10.94 -3.68
CA GLY A 58 3.37 -11.24 -2.62
C GLY A 58 2.37 -12.35 -2.96
N ARG A 59 1.49 -12.63 -2.00
CA ARG A 59 0.43 -13.63 -2.15
C ARG A 59 -0.72 -13.03 -2.95
N VAL A 60 -1.18 -13.72 -3.97
CA VAL A 60 -2.45 -13.42 -4.65
C VAL A 60 -3.58 -13.61 -3.62
N THR A 61 -4.39 -12.59 -3.46
CA THR A 61 -5.56 -12.61 -2.59
C THR A 61 -6.82 -12.85 -3.38
N ASP A 62 -6.87 -12.29 -4.60
CA ASP A 62 -8.05 -12.37 -5.42
C ASP A 62 -7.73 -12.22 -6.91
N LEU A 63 -8.67 -12.69 -7.77
CA LEU A 63 -8.58 -12.58 -9.22
C LEU A 63 -10.00 -12.44 -9.78
N GLU A 64 -10.25 -11.31 -10.48
CA GLU A 64 -11.52 -11.04 -11.12
C GLU A 64 -11.37 -10.91 -12.63
N VAL A 65 -12.24 -11.62 -13.35
CA VAL A 65 -12.21 -11.70 -14.82
C VAL A 65 -13.39 -10.94 -15.39
N ASN A 66 -13.14 -10.08 -16.38
CA ASN A 66 -14.21 -9.42 -17.12
C ASN A 66 -15.09 -10.47 -17.84
N PRO A 67 -16.38 -10.61 -17.48
CA PRO A 67 -17.25 -11.63 -18.05
C PRO A 67 -17.53 -11.43 -19.54
N GLU A 68 -17.41 -10.18 -20.04
CA GLU A 68 -17.62 -9.85 -21.45
C GLU A 68 -16.36 -10.08 -22.29
N ASN A 69 -15.18 -10.03 -21.65
CA ASN A 69 -13.89 -10.26 -22.29
C ASN A 69 -12.92 -11.00 -21.39
N THR A 70 -12.90 -12.30 -21.47
CA THR A 70 -12.09 -13.17 -20.60
C THR A 70 -10.56 -13.04 -20.77
N THR A 71 -10.09 -12.28 -21.77
CA THR A 71 -8.67 -11.91 -21.89
C THR A 71 -8.28 -10.74 -20.99
N GLU A 72 -9.27 -10.07 -20.42
CA GLU A 72 -9.14 -8.97 -19.49
C GLU A 72 -9.44 -9.46 -18.08
N PHE A 73 -8.49 -9.26 -17.17
CA PHE A 73 -8.68 -9.60 -15.77
C PHE A 73 -7.75 -8.79 -14.86
N TYR A 74 -8.10 -8.85 -13.58
CA TYR A 74 -7.36 -8.17 -12.52
C TYR A 74 -6.79 -9.20 -11.54
N VAL A 75 -5.62 -8.92 -11.00
CA VAL A 75 -4.97 -9.75 -9.98
C VAL A 75 -4.61 -8.89 -8.80
N ALA A 76 -5.15 -9.18 -7.64
CA ALA A 76 -4.83 -8.53 -6.38
C ALA A 76 -3.76 -9.29 -5.62
N TYR A 77 -2.80 -8.54 -5.10
CA TYR A 77 -1.76 -9.05 -4.21
C TYR A 77 -1.93 -8.45 -2.82
N ALA A 78 -1.73 -9.26 -1.77
CA ALA A 78 -1.90 -8.84 -0.38
C ALA A 78 -1.12 -7.57 -0.03
N SER A 79 0.05 -7.37 -0.61
CA SER A 79 0.93 -6.22 -0.39
C SER A 79 1.58 -5.68 -1.67
N GLY A 80 1.16 -6.19 -2.81
CA GLY A 80 1.73 -5.83 -4.12
C GLY A 80 0.77 -5.04 -5.02
N GLY A 81 -0.34 -4.55 -4.47
CA GLY A 81 -1.33 -3.76 -5.20
C GLY A 81 -2.20 -4.57 -6.15
N LEU A 82 -2.90 -3.85 -7.02
CA LEU A 82 -3.81 -4.38 -8.03
C LEU A 82 -3.19 -4.24 -9.41
N TRP A 83 -3.22 -5.33 -10.16
CA TRP A 83 -2.63 -5.43 -11.49
C TRP A 83 -3.70 -5.79 -12.51
N HIS A 84 -3.66 -5.14 -13.65
CA HIS A 84 -4.63 -5.27 -14.72
C HIS A 84 -3.96 -5.78 -16.00
N THR A 85 -4.57 -6.73 -16.66
CA THR A 85 -4.20 -7.22 -17.99
C THR A 85 -5.38 -7.19 -18.95
N ILE A 86 -5.12 -6.91 -20.22
CA ILE A 86 -6.11 -6.97 -21.31
C ILE A 86 -5.74 -8.01 -22.36
N ASN A 87 -4.66 -8.74 -22.16
CA ASN A 87 -4.08 -9.65 -23.16
C ASN A 87 -3.71 -11.00 -22.55
N ASN A 88 -4.62 -11.52 -21.71
CA ASN A 88 -4.52 -12.82 -21.09
C ASN A 88 -3.21 -13.03 -20.30
N GLY A 89 -2.78 -11.99 -19.55
CA GLY A 89 -1.61 -12.08 -18.69
C GLY A 89 -0.26 -11.93 -19.40
N THR A 90 -0.23 -11.60 -20.71
CA THR A 90 1.03 -11.36 -21.42
C THR A 90 1.75 -10.13 -20.89
N THR A 91 1.00 -9.08 -20.56
CA THR A 91 1.50 -7.88 -19.89
C THR A 91 0.54 -7.47 -18.78
N PHE A 92 1.08 -6.88 -17.72
CA PHE A 92 0.32 -6.36 -16.60
C PHE A 92 0.67 -4.89 -16.37
N ASN A 93 -0.35 -4.10 -16.07
CA ASN A 93 -0.23 -2.71 -15.67
C ASN A 93 -0.60 -2.57 -14.20
N PRO A 94 0.25 -2.01 -13.33
CA PRO A 94 -0.11 -1.71 -11.96
C PRO A 94 -1.08 -0.52 -11.94
N ILE A 95 -2.18 -0.63 -11.22
CA ILE A 95 -3.19 0.43 -11.15
C ILE A 95 -3.27 1.11 -9.79
N MET A 96 -2.45 0.67 -8.82
CA MET A 96 -2.40 1.25 -7.48
C MET A 96 -1.06 1.91 -7.12
N ASP A 97 -0.18 2.17 -8.08
CA ASP A 97 1.15 2.74 -7.82
C ASP A 97 1.11 4.13 -7.15
N THR A 98 0.02 4.86 -7.35
CA THR A 98 -0.18 6.19 -6.74
C THR A 98 -1.09 6.16 -5.51
N SER A 99 -1.53 4.98 -5.08
CA SER A 99 -2.41 4.83 -3.93
C SER A 99 -1.64 4.92 -2.62
N ILE A 100 -2.31 5.39 -1.56
CA ILE A 100 -1.75 5.49 -0.20
C ILE A 100 -1.36 4.11 0.34
N THR A 101 -2.09 3.08 -0.08
CA THR A 101 -1.84 1.69 0.31
C THR A 101 -1.86 0.80 -0.92
N GLN A 102 -1.06 -0.25 -0.89
CA GLN A 102 -1.07 -1.32 -1.89
C GLN A 102 -1.56 -2.64 -1.27
N ASN A 103 -2.15 -2.57 -0.08
CA ASN A 103 -2.67 -3.76 0.59
C ASN A 103 -4.11 -4.02 0.14
N ILE A 104 -4.36 -5.21 -0.39
CA ILE A 104 -5.68 -5.63 -0.86
C ILE A 104 -6.05 -6.95 -0.21
N GLY A 105 -7.28 -7.03 0.30
CA GLY A 105 -7.86 -8.26 0.84
C GLY A 105 -8.75 -8.97 -0.16
N ASP A 106 -9.64 -8.21 -0.80
CA ASP A 106 -10.70 -8.68 -1.68
C ASP A 106 -11.21 -7.51 -2.54
N PHE A 107 -11.74 -7.77 -3.74
CA PHE A 107 -12.32 -6.75 -4.62
C PHE A 107 -13.30 -7.41 -5.59
N ASP A 108 -14.14 -6.62 -6.23
CA ASP A 108 -15.09 -7.04 -7.25
C ASP A 108 -15.09 -6.04 -8.41
N VAL A 109 -15.44 -6.48 -9.59
CA VAL A 109 -15.52 -5.68 -10.82
C VAL A 109 -16.91 -5.80 -11.43
N ASP A 110 -17.62 -4.67 -11.51
CA ASP A 110 -18.96 -4.56 -12.11
C ASP A 110 -18.90 -4.40 -13.63
#